data_e6483fa2a60ddebbe37c4b3547e092fa
#
_entry.id   e6483fa2a60ddebbe37c4b3547e092fa
#
_cell.length_a   1.000
_cell.length_b   1.000
_cell.length_c   1.000
_cell.angle_alpha   90.00
_cell.angle_beta   90.00
_cell.angle_gamma   90.00
#
_symmetry.space_group_name_H-M   'P 1'
#
loop_
_entity.id
_entity.type
_entity.pdbx_description
1 polymer ?
#
loop_
_entity_poly.entity_id
_entity_poly.type
_entity_poly.pdbx_seq_one_letter_code
_entity_poly.pdbx_strand_id
1 'polypeptide(L)'
;VAKLSEEAMTALALVYPIQNLVTSIGVGFGIGINALISFYLGAKEKNNAHKATTIGMGLSVIHGIVLTILCLLGMPGFLRMFSSNEYTISLALQYSDVVFTFAIVSVIGISFEKVFQAVGRMKVSMFSMICGFVTNIVLDPLMIFGIGPFPTMGIRGAAIATVLGQFV
;
A
#
# COMPACT_ATOMS: atom_id res chain seq x y z
N VAL A 1 -2.75 -15.32 8.85
CA VAL A 1 -3.81 -14.75 9.72
C VAL A 1 -4.93 -15.76 9.96
N ALA A 2 -5.39 -16.52 8.97
CA ALA A 2 -6.45 -17.53 9.14
C ALA A 2 -6.23 -18.53 10.30
N LYS A 3 -4.98 -18.76 10.71
CA LYS A 3 -4.61 -19.62 11.84
C LYS A 3 -4.63 -18.89 13.21
N LEU A 4 -4.89 -17.58 13.25
CA LEU A 4 -4.95 -16.81 14.50
C LEU A 4 -6.34 -16.94 15.14
N SER A 5 -7.36 -16.48 14.45
CA SER A 5 -8.78 -16.61 14.86
C SER A 5 -9.72 -16.22 13.71
N GLU A 6 -11.00 -16.59 13.81
CA GLU A 6 -12.02 -16.17 12.85
C GLU A 6 -12.27 -14.66 12.90
N GLU A 7 -12.17 -14.06 14.10
CA GLU A 7 -12.31 -12.61 14.29
C GLU A 7 -11.19 -11.85 13.61
N ALA A 8 -9.95 -12.37 13.63
CA ALA A 8 -8.81 -11.76 12.93
C ALA A 8 -9.00 -11.82 11.41
N MET A 9 -9.57 -12.90 10.87
CA MET A 9 -9.94 -12.96 9.45
C MET A 9 -11.03 -11.96 9.09
N THR A 10 -12.06 -11.88 9.92
CA THR A 10 -13.16 -10.92 9.73
C THR A 10 -12.64 -9.49 9.80
N ALA A 11 -11.74 -9.19 10.73
CA ALA A 11 -11.09 -7.88 10.83
C ALA A 11 -10.36 -7.49 9.55
N LEU A 12 -9.56 -8.39 8.97
CA LEU A 12 -8.89 -8.16 7.69
C LEU A 12 -9.88 -7.96 6.55
N ALA A 13 -10.94 -8.79 6.49
CA ALA A 13 -11.97 -8.68 5.45
C ALA A 13 -12.67 -7.32 5.48
N LEU A 14 -12.85 -6.72 6.67
CA LEU A 14 -13.44 -5.39 6.83
C LEU A 14 -12.49 -4.27 6.39
N VAL A 15 -11.18 -4.42 6.59
CA VAL A 15 -10.18 -3.41 6.18
C VAL A 15 -9.88 -3.47 4.68
N TYR A 16 -9.94 -4.66 4.09
CA TYR A 16 -9.55 -4.91 2.70
C TYR A 16 -10.22 -3.99 1.65
N PRO A 17 -11.54 -3.68 1.71
CA PRO A 17 -12.18 -2.79 0.74
C PRO A 17 -11.55 -1.38 0.73
N ILE A 18 -11.23 -0.83 1.89
CA ILE A 18 -10.61 0.50 1.98
C ILE A 18 -9.16 0.45 1.51
N GLN A 19 -8.42 -0.60 1.86
CA GLN A 19 -7.05 -0.81 1.36
C GLN A 19 -7.03 -0.94 -0.17
N ASN A 20 -7.99 -1.67 -0.75
CA ASN A 20 -8.13 -1.80 -2.20
C ASN A 20 -8.52 -0.47 -2.86
N LEU A 21 -9.38 0.32 -2.22
CA LEU A 21 -9.74 1.67 -2.69
C LEU A 21 -8.50 2.58 -2.75
N VAL A 22 -7.69 2.62 -1.69
CA VAL A 22 -6.45 3.41 -1.65
C VAL A 22 -5.50 2.98 -2.77
N THR A 23 -5.31 1.68 -2.95
CA THR A 23 -4.48 1.12 -4.02
C THR A 23 -5.01 1.51 -5.39
N SER A 24 -6.32 1.38 -5.62
CA SER A 24 -6.96 1.71 -6.91
C SER A 24 -6.82 3.20 -7.27
N ILE A 25 -6.97 4.08 -6.28
CA ILE A 25 -6.77 5.52 -6.45
C ILE A 25 -5.29 5.80 -6.80
N GLY A 26 -4.34 5.18 -6.07
CA GLY A 26 -2.90 5.29 -6.34
C GLY A 26 -2.53 4.80 -7.75
N VAL A 27 -3.07 3.66 -8.16
CA VAL A 27 -2.86 3.10 -9.51
C VAL A 27 -3.43 4.03 -10.58
N GLY A 28 -4.65 4.54 -10.41
CA GLY A 28 -5.29 5.46 -11.35
C GLY A 28 -4.47 6.72 -11.55
N PHE A 29 -3.99 7.33 -10.47
CA PHE A 29 -3.11 8.49 -10.51
C PHE A 29 -1.77 8.16 -11.19
N GLY A 30 -1.15 7.03 -10.83
CA GLY A 30 0.09 6.55 -11.43
C GLY A 30 -0.03 6.30 -12.94
N ILE A 31 -1.16 5.78 -13.42
CA ILE A 31 -1.45 5.61 -14.86
C ILE A 31 -1.46 6.97 -15.56
N GLY A 32 -2.05 7.99 -14.94
CA GLY A 32 -2.02 9.36 -15.47
C GLY A 32 -0.60 9.90 -15.64
N ILE A 33 0.26 9.69 -14.63
CA ILE A 33 1.69 10.05 -14.70
C ILE A 33 2.38 9.30 -15.84
N ASN A 34 2.18 7.98 -15.93
CA ASN A 34 2.75 7.14 -16.98
C ASN A 34 2.35 7.65 -18.37
N ALA A 35 1.06 7.90 -18.59
CA ALA A 35 0.55 8.38 -19.88
C ALA A 35 1.19 9.71 -20.29
N LEU A 36 1.29 10.66 -19.37
CA LEU A 36 1.88 11.97 -19.65
C LEU A 36 3.38 11.90 -19.95
N ILE A 37 4.14 11.10 -19.19
CA ILE A 37 5.56 10.87 -19.46
C ILE A 37 5.76 10.21 -20.80
N SER A 38 5.00 9.15 -21.12
CA SER A 38 5.08 8.41 -22.38
C SER A 38 4.75 9.30 -23.57
N PHE A 39 3.72 10.18 -23.43
CA PHE A 39 3.36 11.16 -24.44
C PHE A 39 4.54 12.09 -24.77
N TYR A 40 5.15 12.72 -23.76
CA TYR A 40 6.26 13.64 -23.99
C TYR A 40 7.52 12.94 -24.50
N LEU A 41 7.79 11.70 -24.08
CA LEU A 41 8.90 10.91 -24.61
C LEU A 41 8.67 10.55 -26.07
N GLY A 42 7.43 10.20 -26.47
CA GLY A 42 7.05 9.96 -27.85
C GLY A 42 7.18 11.20 -28.73
N ALA A 43 6.84 12.37 -28.19
CA ALA A 43 7.02 13.68 -28.86
C ALA A 43 8.50 14.14 -28.87
N LYS A 44 9.44 13.38 -28.30
CA LYS A 44 10.85 13.72 -28.12
C LYS A 44 11.12 14.97 -27.25
N GLU A 45 10.14 15.35 -26.43
CA GLU A 45 10.17 16.50 -25.53
C GLU A 45 10.70 16.11 -24.13
N LYS A 46 11.96 15.73 -24.03
CA LYS A 46 12.57 15.21 -22.79
C LYS A 46 12.39 16.15 -21.59
N ASN A 47 12.52 17.46 -21.79
CA ASN A 47 12.36 18.44 -20.71
C ASN A 47 10.95 18.43 -20.12
N ASN A 48 9.92 18.27 -20.96
CA ASN A 48 8.54 18.17 -20.51
C ASN A 48 8.26 16.82 -19.83
N ALA A 49 8.88 15.73 -20.30
CA ALA A 49 8.83 14.44 -19.63
C ALA A 49 9.44 14.50 -18.22
N HIS A 50 10.61 15.17 -18.05
CA HIS A 50 11.21 15.39 -16.73
C HIS A 50 10.32 16.22 -15.81
N LYS A 51 9.73 17.33 -16.32
CA LYS A 51 8.78 18.14 -15.55
C LYS A 51 7.55 17.34 -15.13
N ALA A 52 6.97 16.56 -16.05
CA ALA A 52 5.83 15.69 -15.76
C ALA A 52 6.14 14.66 -14.66
N THR A 53 7.34 14.07 -14.71
CA THR A 53 7.80 13.14 -13.65
C THR A 53 7.93 13.85 -12.31
N THR A 54 8.60 14.99 -12.25
CA THR A 54 8.84 15.74 -10.99
C THR A 54 7.52 16.21 -10.37
N ILE A 55 6.65 16.81 -11.18
CA ILE A 55 5.35 17.29 -10.72
C ILE A 55 4.47 16.10 -10.30
N GLY A 56 4.43 15.04 -11.11
CA GLY A 56 3.65 13.84 -10.81
C GLY A 56 4.08 13.18 -9.49
N MET A 57 5.40 13.04 -9.26
CA MET A 57 5.91 12.50 -8.00
C MET A 57 5.60 13.42 -6.80
N GLY A 58 5.72 14.74 -6.96
CA GLY A 58 5.34 15.70 -5.91
C GLY A 58 3.84 15.60 -5.56
N LEU A 59 2.99 15.50 -6.57
CA LEU A 59 1.55 15.31 -6.36
C LEU A 59 1.22 13.96 -5.72
N SER A 60 2.00 12.90 -6.03
CA SER A 60 1.84 11.58 -5.39
C SER A 60 2.11 11.64 -3.89
N VAL A 61 3.09 12.43 -3.46
CA VAL A 61 3.37 12.65 -2.02
C VAL A 61 2.17 13.34 -1.35
N ILE A 62 1.68 14.42 -1.94
CA ILE A 62 0.51 15.16 -1.41
C ILE A 62 -0.70 14.23 -1.34
N HIS A 63 -0.97 13.48 -2.41
CA HIS A 63 -2.06 12.55 -2.50
C HIS A 63 -1.94 11.43 -1.45
N GLY A 64 -0.75 10.87 -1.27
CA GLY A 64 -0.46 9.87 -0.25
C GLY A 64 -0.72 10.40 1.18
N ILE A 65 -0.33 11.64 1.47
CA ILE A 65 -0.62 12.29 2.77
C ILE A 65 -2.13 12.44 2.98
N VAL A 66 -2.84 12.94 1.97
CA VAL A 66 -4.31 13.12 2.04
C VAL A 66 -5.00 11.77 2.28
N LEU A 67 -4.65 10.73 1.53
CA LEU A 67 -5.22 9.40 1.71
C LEU A 67 -4.90 8.82 3.09
N THR A 68 -3.67 8.98 3.58
CA THR A 68 -3.29 8.55 4.93
C THR A 68 -4.19 9.19 5.99
N ILE A 69 -4.35 10.52 5.94
CA ILE A 69 -5.18 11.25 6.91
C ILE A 69 -6.66 10.82 6.82
N LEU A 70 -7.21 10.75 5.61
CA LEU A 70 -8.60 10.35 5.39
C LEU A 70 -8.87 8.93 5.89
N CYS A 71 -7.96 7.99 5.62
CA CYS A 71 -8.11 6.61 6.07
C CYS A 71 -8.01 6.49 7.59
N LEU A 72 -7.02 7.13 8.23
CA LEU A 72 -6.87 7.06 9.69
C LEU A 72 -8.06 7.68 10.42
N LEU A 73 -8.60 8.79 9.93
CA LEU A 73 -9.77 9.43 10.54
C LEU A 73 -11.09 8.70 10.22
N GLY A 74 -11.21 8.13 9.03
CA GLY A 74 -12.44 7.48 8.57
C GLY A 74 -12.62 6.04 9.05
N MET A 75 -11.52 5.30 9.28
CA MET A 75 -11.59 3.86 9.64
C MET A 75 -12.43 3.55 10.87
N PRO A 76 -12.31 4.26 12.01
CA PRO A 76 -13.12 3.94 13.19
C PRO A 76 -14.62 4.05 12.93
N GLY A 77 -15.05 5.10 12.19
CA GLY A 77 -16.45 5.26 11.80
C GLY A 77 -16.91 4.18 10.83
N PHE A 78 -16.10 3.89 9.81
CA PHE A 78 -16.39 2.85 8.83
C PHE A 78 -16.57 1.48 9.49
N LEU A 79 -15.66 1.05 10.36
CA LEU A 79 -15.72 -0.25 11.00
C LEU A 79 -16.98 -0.43 11.86
N ARG A 80 -17.40 0.62 12.59
CA ARG A 80 -18.61 0.60 13.41
C ARG A 80 -19.90 0.51 12.59
N MET A 81 -19.87 0.88 11.31
CA MET A 81 -21.04 0.70 10.43
C MET A 81 -21.23 -0.77 10.01
N PHE A 82 -20.17 -1.57 9.99
CA PHE A 82 -20.18 -2.94 9.46
C PHE A 82 -20.07 -4.03 10.55
N SER A 83 -19.63 -3.68 11.76
CA SER A 83 -19.48 -4.62 12.86
C SER A 83 -19.91 -4.00 14.18
N SER A 84 -20.63 -4.80 14.99
CA SER A 84 -20.96 -4.47 16.39
C SER A 84 -20.05 -5.19 17.39
N ASN A 85 -19.13 -6.05 16.91
CA ASN A 85 -18.20 -6.77 17.76
C ASN A 85 -16.97 -5.91 18.03
N GLU A 86 -16.87 -5.35 19.24
CA GLU A 86 -15.77 -4.46 19.66
C GLU A 86 -14.40 -5.15 19.57
N TYR A 87 -14.33 -6.47 19.80
CA TYR A 87 -13.06 -7.20 19.65
C TYR A 87 -12.59 -7.24 18.19
N THR A 88 -13.49 -7.54 17.26
CA THR A 88 -13.20 -7.52 15.82
C THR A 88 -12.80 -6.12 15.36
N ILE A 89 -13.51 -5.07 15.84
CA ILE A 89 -13.16 -3.67 15.53
C ILE A 89 -11.77 -3.33 16.06
N SER A 90 -11.43 -3.75 17.29
CA SER A 90 -10.10 -3.52 17.87
C SER A 90 -9.00 -4.17 17.05
N LEU A 91 -9.18 -5.40 16.57
CA LEU A 91 -8.24 -6.09 15.70
C LEU A 91 -8.11 -5.38 14.34
N ALA A 92 -9.23 -4.96 13.76
CA ALA A 92 -9.25 -4.23 12.50
C ALA A 92 -8.51 -2.88 12.61
N LEU A 93 -8.69 -2.13 13.69
CA LEU A 93 -7.97 -0.89 13.96
C LEU A 93 -6.47 -1.13 14.13
N GLN A 94 -6.08 -2.17 14.89
CA GLN A 94 -4.66 -2.52 15.07
C GLN A 94 -3.94 -2.81 13.74
N TYR A 95 -4.64 -3.40 12.78
CA TYR A 95 -4.12 -3.66 11.45
C TYR A 95 -4.12 -2.39 10.59
N SER A 96 -5.28 -1.71 10.52
CA SER A 96 -5.48 -0.55 9.65
C SER A 96 -4.61 0.64 10.04
N ASP A 97 -4.41 0.88 11.34
CA ASP A 97 -3.56 1.98 11.81
C ASP A 97 -2.12 1.84 11.29
N VAL A 98 -1.57 0.63 11.30
CA VAL A 98 -0.23 0.38 10.76
C VAL A 98 -0.23 0.55 9.24
N VAL A 99 -1.14 -0.13 8.52
CA VAL A 99 -1.15 -0.12 7.05
C VAL A 99 -1.42 1.28 6.51
N PHE A 100 -2.38 2.02 7.08
CA PHE A 100 -2.72 3.34 6.57
C PHE A 100 -1.76 4.44 7.01
N THR A 101 -1.06 4.30 8.13
CA THR A 101 0.05 5.22 8.47
C THR A 101 1.11 5.21 7.38
N PHE A 102 1.35 4.07 6.75
CA PHE A 102 2.32 3.91 5.66
C PHE A 102 1.68 3.91 4.25
N ALA A 103 0.41 4.28 4.12
CA ALA A 103 -0.25 4.36 2.80
C ALA A 103 0.47 5.29 1.82
N ILE A 104 1.11 6.35 2.31
CA ILE A 104 1.96 7.24 1.52
C ILE A 104 3.09 6.47 0.81
N VAL A 105 3.70 5.48 1.48
CA VAL A 105 4.78 4.66 0.90
C VAL A 105 4.25 3.84 -0.26
N SER A 106 3.07 3.22 -0.09
CA SER A 106 2.39 2.47 -1.17
C SER A 106 2.11 3.34 -2.39
N VAL A 107 1.55 4.54 -2.18
CA VAL A 107 1.22 5.48 -3.27
C VAL A 107 2.47 5.94 -4.00
N ILE A 108 3.55 6.25 -3.28
CA ILE A 108 4.84 6.62 -3.88
C ILE A 108 5.43 5.42 -4.64
N GLY A 109 5.42 4.22 -4.07
CA GLY A 109 5.90 2.99 -4.71
C GLY A 109 5.19 2.72 -6.03
N ILE A 110 3.84 2.79 -6.04
CA ILE A 110 3.03 2.67 -7.26
C ILE A 110 3.42 3.74 -8.29
N SER A 111 3.65 4.97 -7.86
CA SER A 111 4.04 6.06 -8.77
C SER A 111 5.41 5.81 -9.39
N PHE A 112 6.40 5.34 -8.61
CA PHE A 112 7.70 4.93 -9.15
C PHE A 112 7.56 3.79 -10.15
N GLU A 113 6.78 2.77 -9.82
CA GLU A 113 6.49 1.66 -10.74
C GLU A 113 5.99 2.18 -12.08
N LYS A 114 5.03 3.11 -12.08
CA LYS A 114 4.45 3.67 -13.31
C LYS A 114 5.44 4.56 -14.07
N VAL A 115 6.33 5.27 -13.39
CA VAL A 115 7.43 6.01 -14.02
C VAL A 115 8.40 5.05 -14.72
N PHE A 116 8.81 3.94 -14.07
CA PHE A 116 9.68 2.95 -14.71
C PHE A 116 9.01 2.28 -15.92
N GLN A 117 7.70 2.02 -15.84
CA GLN A 117 6.93 1.51 -16.97
C GLN A 117 6.91 2.51 -18.13
N ALA A 118 6.71 3.82 -17.87
CA ALA A 118 6.68 4.86 -18.88
C ALA A 118 8.01 4.99 -19.67
N VAL A 119 9.14 4.77 -19.01
CA VAL A 119 10.47 4.80 -19.65
C VAL A 119 10.90 3.44 -20.21
N GLY A 120 9.99 2.47 -20.29
CA GLY A 120 10.25 1.15 -20.87
C GLY A 120 11.06 0.18 -19.99
N ARG A 121 11.30 0.53 -18.71
CA ARG A 121 12.05 -0.31 -17.76
C ARG A 121 11.14 -1.26 -16.96
N MET A 122 10.27 -1.98 -17.64
CA MET A 122 9.29 -2.88 -16.99
C MET A 122 9.95 -3.99 -16.14
N LYS A 123 11.16 -4.43 -16.50
CA LYS A 123 11.89 -5.43 -15.72
C LYS A 123 12.17 -4.94 -14.29
N VAL A 124 12.48 -3.66 -14.11
CA VAL A 124 12.72 -3.07 -12.78
C VAL A 124 11.45 -3.15 -11.94
N SER A 125 10.31 -2.70 -12.48
CA SER A 125 9.01 -2.79 -11.81
C SER A 125 8.65 -4.23 -11.42
N MET A 126 8.86 -5.17 -12.35
CA MET A 126 8.57 -6.59 -12.11
C MET A 126 9.43 -7.15 -10.98
N PHE A 127 10.74 -6.89 -10.98
CA PHE A 127 11.63 -7.36 -9.91
C PHE A 127 11.29 -6.75 -8.56
N SER A 128 11.00 -5.45 -8.50
CA SER A 128 10.55 -4.79 -7.26
C SER A 128 9.28 -5.45 -6.71
N MET A 129 8.27 -5.66 -7.55
CA MET A 129 7.04 -6.35 -7.13
C MET A 129 7.30 -7.77 -6.60
N ILE A 130 8.14 -8.56 -7.28
CA ILE A 130 8.48 -9.92 -6.84
C ILE A 130 9.21 -9.87 -5.49
N CYS A 131 10.18 -8.98 -5.32
CA CYS A 131 10.89 -8.80 -4.06
C CYS A 131 9.92 -8.42 -2.93
N GLY A 132 8.99 -7.48 -3.18
CA GLY A 132 7.97 -7.09 -2.22
C GLY A 132 7.07 -8.25 -1.81
N PHE A 133 6.57 -9.04 -2.78
CA PHE A 133 5.75 -10.22 -2.49
C PHE A 133 6.51 -11.29 -1.72
N VAL A 134 7.74 -11.60 -2.12
CA VAL A 134 8.57 -12.60 -1.43
C VAL A 134 8.84 -12.13 0.01
N THR A 135 9.18 -10.86 0.20
CA THR A 135 9.39 -10.28 1.53
C THR A 135 8.14 -10.41 2.39
N ASN A 136 6.97 -10.08 1.86
CA ASN A 136 5.71 -10.22 2.59
C ASN A 136 5.41 -11.68 2.96
N ILE A 137 5.51 -12.63 1.99
CA ILE A 137 5.27 -14.05 2.21
C ILE A 137 6.20 -14.63 3.29
N VAL A 138 7.46 -14.18 3.34
CA VAL A 138 8.44 -14.65 4.33
C VAL A 138 8.19 -14.00 5.70
N LEU A 139 7.97 -12.68 5.73
CA LEU A 139 7.81 -11.95 6.99
C LEU A 139 6.46 -12.21 7.68
N ASP A 140 5.39 -12.47 6.92
CA ASP A 140 4.07 -12.75 7.48
C ASP A 140 4.11 -13.86 8.55
N PRO A 141 4.55 -15.09 8.27
CA PRO A 141 4.59 -16.13 9.29
C PRO A 141 5.59 -15.84 10.41
N LEU A 142 6.72 -15.18 10.11
CA LEU A 142 7.72 -14.85 11.11
C LEU A 142 7.20 -13.87 12.14
N MET A 143 6.49 -12.83 11.70
CA MET A 143 6.00 -11.76 12.58
C MET A 143 4.64 -12.09 13.22
N ILE A 144 3.79 -12.85 12.53
CA ILE A 144 2.49 -13.29 13.07
C ILE A 144 2.69 -14.27 14.23
N PHE A 145 3.52 -15.29 14.03
CA PHE A 145 3.71 -16.39 14.99
C PHE A 145 4.92 -16.23 15.89
N GLY A 146 5.76 -15.21 15.67
CA GLY A 146 6.96 -15.00 16.47
C GLY A 146 8.01 -16.08 16.25
N ILE A 147 8.32 -16.41 15.00
CA ILE A 147 9.31 -17.43 14.67
C ILE A 147 10.72 -16.81 14.66
N GLY A 148 11.67 -17.42 15.37
CA GLY A 148 13.06 -16.95 15.45
C GLY A 148 13.22 -15.74 16.38
N PRO A 149 13.87 -14.63 15.95
CA PRO A 149 14.13 -13.49 16.79
C PRO A 149 12.93 -12.53 16.94
N PHE A 150 11.81 -12.81 16.26
CA PHE A 150 10.63 -11.94 16.24
C PHE A 150 9.66 -12.27 17.38
N PRO A 151 9.12 -11.26 18.08
CA PRO A 151 8.04 -11.48 19.03
C PRO A 151 6.74 -11.83 18.30
N THR A 152 5.84 -12.57 18.97
CA THR A 152 4.49 -12.85 18.46
C THR A 152 3.68 -11.55 18.40
N MET A 153 3.43 -11.05 17.20
CA MET A 153 2.71 -9.77 16.98
C MET A 153 1.27 -9.95 16.50
N GLY A 154 0.87 -11.20 16.17
CA GLY A 154 -0.47 -11.48 15.68
C GLY A 154 -0.83 -10.65 14.44
N ILE A 155 -2.00 -9.97 14.47
CA ILE A 155 -2.50 -9.19 13.35
C ILE A 155 -1.63 -7.94 13.05
N ARG A 156 -0.99 -7.37 14.06
CA ARG A 156 -0.01 -6.27 13.85
C ARG A 156 1.21 -6.74 13.08
N GLY A 157 1.66 -7.97 13.31
CA GLY A 157 2.75 -8.59 12.56
C GLY A 157 2.44 -8.68 11.07
N ALA A 158 1.21 -9.09 10.71
CA ALA A 158 0.75 -9.10 9.32
C ALA A 158 0.76 -7.69 8.70
N ALA A 159 0.31 -6.67 9.45
CA ALA A 159 0.34 -5.28 8.98
C ALA A 159 1.76 -4.79 8.71
N ILE A 160 2.70 -5.05 9.63
CA ILE A 160 4.10 -4.65 9.49
C ILE A 160 4.76 -5.40 8.33
N ALA A 161 4.53 -6.70 8.17
CA ALA A 161 5.06 -7.49 7.06
C ALA A 161 4.56 -6.94 5.71
N THR A 162 3.27 -6.55 5.63
CA THR A 162 2.69 -5.90 4.44
C THR A 162 3.40 -4.59 4.13
N VAL A 163 3.60 -3.73 5.12
CA VAL A 163 4.30 -2.46 4.96
C VAL A 163 5.76 -2.68 4.54
N LEU A 164 6.49 -3.59 5.18
CA LEU A 164 7.87 -3.90 4.81
C LEU A 164 7.98 -4.42 3.37
N GLY A 165 7.01 -5.23 2.92
CA GLY A 165 6.94 -5.66 1.53
C GLY A 165 6.74 -4.51 0.53
N GLN A 166 6.17 -3.39 0.96
CA GLN A 166 5.99 -2.19 0.14
C GLN A 166 7.24 -1.30 0.08
N PHE A 167 8.16 -1.43 1.04
CA PHE A 167 9.42 -0.69 1.06
C PHE A 167 10.51 -1.32 0.18
N VAL A 168 10.37 -2.58 -0.20
CA VAL A 168 11.33 -3.34 -1.01
C VAL A 168 11.00 -3.23 -2.49
#